data_3d730c1a7261a9e85c10b9bc1b3309a1
#
_entry.id   3d730c1a7261a9e85c10b9bc1b3309a1
#
_cell.length_a   1.000
_cell.length_b   1.000
_cell.length_c   1.000
_cell.angle_alpha   90.00
_cell.angle_beta   90.00
_cell.angle_gamma   90.00
#
_symmetry.space_group_name_H-M   'P 1'
#
loop_
_entity.id
_entity.type
_entity.pdbx_description
1 polymer ?
#
loop_
_entity_poly.entity_id
_entity_poly.type
_entity_poly.pdbx_seq_one_letter_code
_entity_poly.pdbx_strand_id
1 'polypeptide(L)'
;MAEPLLAPRPTFDCLWCGRSWTTRSADDLEGWAKLCPDCLGKAGENAFLRFRLRDALAARSAASHRAGETAAAEPSDTPEHTEGAEPVPASPRDTDDAGAAAEMVAYYEARAGEYDDWYLRRGRYARGPIHDAAWNAELDAAGRWLDDRPIAGEIVELAAGTGWWSPLLASKGELWLYDAAEAPLERARDRLLAHGLRAHIHIRDAWAEPDRAVDAVVLGFWLSHVERDRTAAFLALARRWLKPGGNLAIIDSLPDPQSGAADHDPVVGDRATRRLEDGREFTIVKVHRDASELQAALEMAGFADVRVETTGRFFVLATGTA
;
A
#
# COMPACT_ATOMS: atom_id res chain seq x y z
N MET A 1 60.13 -7.93 -5.10
CA MET A 1 58.77 -8.35 -5.51
C MET A 1 57.80 -7.50 -4.71
N ALA A 2 57.08 -6.60 -5.36
CA ALA A 2 56.06 -5.78 -4.68
C ALA A 2 54.82 -6.62 -4.44
N GLU A 3 54.31 -6.64 -3.20
CA GLU A 3 53.01 -7.25 -2.88
C GLU A 3 51.92 -6.55 -3.71
N PRO A 4 50.96 -7.30 -4.28
CA PRO A 4 49.83 -6.69 -4.94
C PRO A 4 48.97 -5.94 -3.91
N LEU A 5 48.86 -4.63 -4.08
CA LEU A 5 47.90 -3.80 -3.36
C LEU A 5 46.50 -4.36 -3.61
N LEU A 6 45.95 -5.05 -2.63
CA LEU A 6 44.56 -5.48 -2.66
C LEU A 6 43.65 -4.27 -2.82
N ALA A 7 42.86 -4.24 -3.88
CA ALA A 7 41.87 -3.19 -4.10
C ALA A 7 40.97 -3.05 -2.86
N PRO A 8 40.62 -1.81 -2.45
CA PRO A 8 39.75 -1.60 -1.29
C PRO A 8 38.43 -2.31 -1.52
N ARG A 9 38.04 -3.11 -0.54
CA ARG A 9 36.78 -3.86 -0.58
C ARG A 9 35.60 -2.86 -0.61
N PRO A 10 34.63 -3.02 -1.51
CA PRO A 10 33.50 -2.12 -1.58
C PRO A 10 32.68 -2.16 -0.29
N THR A 11 32.25 -1.00 0.16
CA THR A 11 31.32 -0.83 1.26
C THR A 11 29.92 -0.54 0.72
N PHE A 12 28.89 -0.98 1.44
CA PHE A 12 27.51 -0.67 1.12
C PHE A 12 26.70 -0.49 2.41
N ASP A 13 25.63 0.28 2.31
CA ASP A 13 24.66 0.38 3.39
C ASP A 13 23.61 -0.71 3.22
N CYS A 14 23.39 -1.50 4.29
CA CYS A 14 22.42 -2.56 4.28
C CYS A 14 21.03 -1.99 3.97
N LEU A 15 20.37 -2.50 2.95
CA LEU A 15 19.04 -2.06 2.51
C LEU A 15 17.97 -2.21 3.57
N TRP A 16 18.17 -3.12 4.53
CA TRP A 16 17.21 -3.39 5.58
C TRP A 16 17.44 -2.56 6.84
N CYS A 17 18.64 -2.56 7.38
CA CYS A 17 18.92 -1.92 8.67
C CYS A 17 19.73 -0.62 8.57
N GLY A 18 20.14 -0.20 7.36
CA GLY A 18 20.93 1.01 7.14
C GLY A 18 22.38 0.95 7.61
N ARG A 19 22.81 -0.14 8.26
CA ARG A 19 24.20 -0.26 8.74
C ARG A 19 25.17 -0.47 7.58
N SER A 20 26.29 0.25 7.62
CA SER A 20 27.37 0.09 6.63
C SER A 20 28.11 -1.23 6.83
N TRP A 21 28.36 -1.93 5.74
CA TRP A 21 29.08 -3.19 5.69
C TRP A 21 30.14 -3.18 4.60
N THR A 22 31.23 -3.89 4.84
CA THR A 22 32.27 -4.12 3.85
C THR A 22 32.10 -5.53 3.28
N THR A 23 32.06 -5.65 1.96
CA THR A 23 31.92 -6.94 1.29
C THR A 23 33.13 -7.83 1.51
N ARG A 24 32.92 -9.17 1.49
CA ARG A 24 34.02 -10.14 1.58
C ARG A 24 34.72 -10.32 0.22
N SER A 25 33.98 -10.11 -0.87
CA SER A 25 34.50 -10.15 -2.24
C SER A 25 33.78 -9.13 -3.13
N ALA A 26 34.34 -8.79 -4.30
CA ALA A 26 33.68 -7.93 -5.28
C ALA A 26 32.45 -8.60 -5.92
N ASP A 27 32.42 -9.92 -5.94
CA ASP A 27 31.34 -10.73 -6.53
C ASP A 27 30.11 -10.82 -5.63
N ASP A 28 30.22 -10.42 -4.35
CA ASP A 28 29.12 -10.42 -3.36
C ASP A 28 28.09 -9.30 -3.65
N LEU A 29 28.20 -8.54 -4.73
CA LEU A 29 27.35 -7.39 -5.03
C LEU A 29 26.23 -7.66 -6.04
N GLU A 30 26.10 -8.87 -6.56
CA GLU A 30 25.02 -9.26 -7.45
C GLU A 30 23.85 -9.90 -6.69
N GLY A 31 22.64 -9.41 -6.95
CA GLY A 31 21.41 -9.96 -6.36
C GLY A 31 21.16 -9.54 -4.92
N TRP A 32 21.25 -10.47 -3.98
CA TRP A 32 21.00 -10.25 -2.53
C TRP A 32 22.09 -9.45 -1.81
N ALA A 33 23.08 -8.99 -2.50
CA ALA A 33 24.37 -8.52 -2.04
C ALA A 33 24.37 -7.19 -1.27
N LYS A 34 23.25 -6.48 -1.17
CA LYS A 34 23.15 -5.26 -0.35
C LYS A 34 22.48 -5.48 0.99
N LEU A 35 22.55 -6.69 1.52
CA LEU A 35 22.10 -7.05 2.85
C LEU A 35 23.28 -7.46 3.71
N CYS A 36 23.32 -6.93 4.94
CA CYS A 36 24.26 -7.46 5.92
C CYS A 36 23.89 -8.90 6.29
N PRO A 37 24.86 -9.72 6.72
CA PRO A 37 24.61 -11.14 7.05
C PRO A 37 23.49 -11.35 8.06
N ASP A 38 23.34 -10.44 9.04
CA ASP A 38 22.27 -10.51 10.05
C ASP A 38 20.88 -10.33 9.42
N CYS A 39 20.75 -9.41 8.48
CA CYS A 39 19.47 -9.16 7.79
C CYS A 39 19.17 -10.25 6.77
N LEU A 40 20.20 -10.80 6.11
CA LEU A 40 20.07 -11.95 5.24
C LEU A 40 19.61 -13.18 6.00
N GLY A 41 20.20 -13.44 7.19
CA GLY A 41 19.79 -14.52 8.08
C GLY A 41 18.36 -14.36 8.61
N LYS A 42 17.94 -13.12 8.92
CA LYS A 42 16.56 -12.84 9.34
C LYS A 42 15.54 -13.02 8.22
N ALA A 43 15.93 -12.72 6.98
CA ALA A 43 15.08 -13.00 5.83
C ALA A 43 14.82 -14.50 5.65
N GLY A 44 15.82 -15.34 5.90
CA GLY A 44 15.72 -16.80 5.94
C GLY A 44 14.80 -17.37 4.86
N GLU A 45 13.85 -18.22 5.27
CA GLU A 45 12.82 -18.80 4.42
C GLU A 45 11.50 -18.01 4.43
N ASN A 46 11.42 -16.91 5.18
CA ASN A 46 10.20 -16.10 5.27
C ASN A 46 9.92 -15.42 3.94
N ALA A 47 8.84 -15.85 3.28
CA ALA A 47 8.45 -15.37 1.95
C ALA A 47 8.18 -13.86 1.93
N PHE A 48 7.56 -13.31 2.97
CA PHE A 48 7.25 -11.89 3.09
C PHE A 48 8.50 -11.02 3.28
N LEU A 49 9.45 -11.47 4.11
CA LEU A 49 10.73 -10.77 4.26
C LEU A 49 11.55 -10.78 2.98
N ARG A 50 11.56 -11.91 2.25
CA ARG A 50 12.19 -11.99 0.92
C ARG A 50 11.53 -11.04 -0.07
N PHE A 51 10.20 -10.95 -0.02
CA PHE A 51 9.42 -10.04 -0.83
C PHE A 51 9.82 -8.58 -0.56
N ARG A 52 9.79 -8.10 0.68
CA ARG A 52 10.19 -6.72 1.04
C ARG A 52 11.60 -6.36 0.61
N LEU A 53 12.51 -7.32 0.67
CA LEU A 53 13.89 -7.12 0.24
C LEU A 53 14.00 -6.93 -1.27
N ARG A 54 13.28 -7.74 -2.06
CA ARG A 54 13.23 -7.56 -3.52
C ARG A 54 12.59 -6.25 -3.92
N ASP A 55 11.51 -5.86 -3.24
CA ASP A 55 10.81 -4.60 -3.48
C ASP A 55 11.72 -3.38 -3.22
N ALA A 56 12.46 -3.38 -2.12
CA ALA A 56 13.45 -2.34 -1.83
C ALA A 56 14.59 -2.27 -2.87
N LEU A 57 15.01 -3.42 -3.42
CA LEU A 57 16.00 -3.51 -4.48
C LEU A 57 15.45 -2.99 -5.81
N ALA A 58 14.23 -3.38 -6.18
CA ALA A 58 13.56 -2.94 -7.40
C ALA A 58 13.31 -1.42 -7.41
N ALA A 59 12.83 -0.85 -6.28
CA ALA A 59 12.62 0.58 -6.14
C ALA A 59 13.90 1.40 -6.31
N ARG A 60 15.04 0.91 -5.81
CA ARG A 60 16.34 1.57 -6.00
C ARG A 60 16.84 1.48 -7.44
N SER A 61 16.64 0.35 -8.10
CA SER A 61 17.02 0.18 -9.50
C SER A 61 16.23 1.13 -10.40
N ALA A 62 14.91 1.25 -10.17
CA ALA A 62 14.03 2.16 -10.88
C ALA A 62 14.39 3.65 -10.64
N ALA A 63 14.81 4.03 -9.43
CA ALA A 63 15.29 5.37 -9.12
C ALA A 63 16.59 5.71 -9.84
N SER A 64 17.49 4.73 -9.97
CA SER A 64 18.77 4.91 -10.70
C SER A 64 18.55 5.05 -12.22
N HIS A 65 17.55 4.35 -12.78
CA HIS A 65 17.20 4.48 -14.21
C HIS A 65 16.56 5.84 -14.51
N ARG A 66 15.66 6.34 -13.64
CA ARG A 66 15.03 7.67 -13.83
C ARG A 66 16.01 8.83 -13.72
N ALA A 67 17.04 8.73 -12.91
CA ALA A 67 18.10 9.74 -12.84
C ALA A 67 18.93 9.82 -14.12
N GLY A 68 18.86 8.81 -14.99
CA GLY A 68 19.51 8.78 -16.30
C GLY A 68 18.65 9.26 -17.48
N GLU A 69 17.30 9.33 -17.32
CA GLU A 69 16.35 9.61 -18.41
C GLU A 69 15.81 11.05 -18.48
N THR A 70 16.17 11.95 -17.58
CA THR A 70 15.67 13.34 -17.57
C THR A 70 16.29 14.25 -18.65
N ALA A 71 16.77 13.70 -19.76
CA ALA A 71 17.33 14.45 -20.87
C ALA A 71 16.73 14.04 -22.21
N ALA A 72 15.41 14.12 -22.41
CA ALA A 72 14.75 14.29 -23.71
C ALA A 72 13.24 13.98 -23.64
N ALA A 73 12.39 14.99 -23.81
CA ALA A 73 11.28 15.04 -24.75
C ALA A 73 10.29 16.16 -24.41
N GLU A 74 10.06 17.02 -25.37
CA GLU A 74 9.01 18.05 -25.37
C GLU A 74 7.67 17.48 -25.92
N PRO A 75 6.55 18.23 -25.72
CA PRO A 75 5.20 17.68 -25.81
C PRO A 75 4.51 17.94 -27.14
N SER A 76 3.50 17.14 -27.47
CA SER A 76 2.52 17.49 -28.52
C SER A 76 1.13 16.92 -28.25
N ASP A 77 0.20 17.86 -28.34
CA ASP A 77 -1.18 17.80 -28.86
C ASP A 77 -2.32 17.09 -28.13
N THR A 78 -3.30 17.92 -27.89
CA THR A 78 -4.71 17.71 -27.48
C THR A 78 -5.56 17.02 -28.54
N PRO A 79 -6.63 16.34 -28.18
CA PRO A 79 -7.87 16.42 -28.95
C PRO A 79 -9.16 16.71 -28.18
N GLU A 80 -10.04 17.29 -28.94
CA GLU A 80 -11.32 17.91 -28.78
C GLU A 80 -12.41 17.19 -27.97
N HIS A 81 -13.28 18.06 -27.42
CA HIS A 81 -14.55 17.78 -26.75
C HIS A 81 -15.63 17.19 -27.67
N THR A 82 -16.45 16.29 -27.10
CA THR A 82 -17.83 16.05 -27.56
C THR A 82 -18.79 16.22 -26.39
N GLU A 83 -19.73 17.14 -26.58
CA GLU A 83 -20.88 17.42 -25.71
C GLU A 83 -21.93 16.32 -25.78
N GLY A 84 -22.63 16.09 -24.67
CA GLY A 84 -23.91 15.40 -24.68
C GLY A 84 -24.44 14.91 -23.36
N ALA A 85 -25.50 15.53 -22.88
CA ALA A 85 -26.47 15.16 -21.85
C ALA A 85 -26.32 15.84 -20.48
N GLU A 86 -27.26 16.69 -20.15
CA GLU A 86 -27.40 17.33 -18.84
C GLU A 86 -27.83 16.30 -17.77
N PRO A 87 -27.15 16.29 -16.57
CA PRO A 87 -27.59 15.49 -15.45
C PRO A 87 -28.62 16.21 -14.59
N VAL A 88 -29.54 15.43 -14.04
CA VAL A 88 -30.50 15.84 -13.00
C VAL A 88 -29.73 16.40 -11.80
N PRO A 89 -30.14 17.50 -11.16
CA PRO A 89 -29.43 18.08 -10.03
C PRO A 89 -29.46 17.14 -8.82
N ALA A 90 -28.27 16.72 -8.39
CA ALA A 90 -28.06 15.96 -7.17
C ALA A 90 -28.34 16.81 -5.91
N SER A 91 -28.64 16.17 -4.79
CA SER A 91 -28.84 16.86 -3.51
C SER A 91 -27.53 17.52 -3.03
N PRO A 92 -27.57 18.57 -2.20
CA PRO A 92 -26.34 19.22 -1.71
C PRO A 92 -25.35 18.28 -1.00
N ARG A 93 -25.84 17.21 -0.34
CA ARG A 93 -24.98 16.19 0.29
C ARG A 93 -24.29 15.30 -0.75
N ASP A 94 -25.00 14.91 -1.82
CA ASP A 94 -24.45 14.07 -2.89
C ASP A 94 -23.36 14.84 -3.68
N THR A 95 -23.46 16.17 -3.78
CA THR A 95 -22.44 17.01 -4.43
C THR A 95 -21.17 17.17 -3.58
N ASP A 96 -21.30 17.29 -2.26
CA ASP A 96 -20.17 17.40 -1.33
C ASP A 96 -19.40 16.06 -1.25
N ASP A 97 -20.11 14.94 -1.23
CA ASP A 97 -19.51 13.59 -1.23
C ASP A 97 -18.80 13.28 -2.55
N ALA A 98 -19.40 13.64 -3.67
CA ALA A 98 -18.77 13.46 -4.99
C ALA A 98 -17.51 14.33 -5.13
N GLY A 99 -17.51 15.55 -4.59
CA GLY A 99 -16.35 16.44 -4.55
C GLY A 99 -15.21 15.85 -3.72
N ALA A 100 -15.52 15.34 -2.52
CA ALA A 100 -14.53 14.72 -1.63
C ALA A 100 -13.94 13.43 -2.21
N ALA A 101 -14.74 12.62 -2.88
CA ALA A 101 -14.27 11.41 -3.55
C ALA A 101 -13.32 11.75 -4.71
N ALA A 102 -13.68 12.75 -5.54
CA ALA A 102 -12.83 13.21 -6.64
C ALA A 102 -11.50 13.80 -6.14
N GLU A 103 -11.52 14.57 -5.05
CA GLU A 103 -10.32 15.15 -4.43
C GLU A 103 -9.41 14.04 -3.88
N MET A 104 -9.97 12.98 -3.29
CA MET A 104 -9.22 11.84 -2.80
C MET A 104 -8.55 11.07 -3.94
N VAL A 105 -9.24 10.84 -5.07
CA VAL A 105 -8.64 10.23 -6.27
C VAL A 105 -7.51 11.11 -6.79
N ALA A 106 -7.72 12.42 -6.92
CA ALA A 106 -6.69 13.36 -7.37
C ALA A 106 -5.46 13.38 -6.44
N TYR A 107 -5.68 13.25 -5.12
CA TYR A 107 -4.60 13.12 -4.16
C TYR A 107 -3.76 11.87 -4.39
N TYR A 108 -4.39 10.70 -4.52
CA TYR A 108 -3.67 9.44 -4.69
C TYR A 108 -3.00 9.33 -6.06
N GLU A 109 -3.63 9.89 -7.10
CA GLU A 109 -3.00 10.04 -8.41
C GLU A 109 -1.70 10.85 -8.31
N ALA A 110 -1.78 12.03 -7.70
CA ALA A 110 -0.64 12.91 -7.55
C ALA A 110 0.43 12.34 -6.60
N ARG A 111 0.02 11.58 -5.57
CA ARG A 111 0.90 11.00 -4.56
C ARG A 111 1.62 9.74 -5.01
N ALA A 112 1.24 9.12 -6.11
CA ALA A 112 1.76 7.82 -6.54
C ALA A 112 3.29 7.74 -6.48
N GLY A 113 3.99 8.86 -6.77
CA GLY A 113 5.44 8.98 -6.75
C GLY A 113 6.09 8.81 -5.38
N GLU A 114 5.47 9.35 -4.34
CA GLU A 114 5.96 9.37 -2.96
C GLU A 114 5.19 8.44 -2.01
N TYR A 115 4.22 7.66 -2.53
CA TYR A 115 3.32 6.85 -1.70
C TYR A 115 4.08 5.86 -0.81
N ASP A 116 5.04 5.16 -1.38
CA ASP A 116 5.77 4.11 -0.69
C ASP A 116 6.74 4.63 0.38
N ASP A 117 7.09 5.91 0.37
CA ASP A 117 7.91 6.52 1.40
C ASP A 117 7.24 6.47 2.77
N TRP A 118 5.90 6.42 2.80
CA TRP A 118 5.15 6.18 4.03
C TRP A 118 5.41 4.78 4.60
N TYR A 119 5.33 3.74 3.79
CA TYR A 119 5.64 2.37 4.21
C TYR A 119 7.10 2.23 4.64
N LEU A 120 8.01 2.84 3.87
CA LEU A 120 9.45 2.71 4.02
C LEU A 120 10.05 3.70 5.02
N ARG A 121 9.23 4.58 5.61
CA ARG A 121 9.66 5.63 6.54
C ARG A 121 10.79 6.48 5.98
N ARG A 122 10.63 6.97 4.73
CA ARG A 122 11.60 7.79 4.03
C ARG A 122 11.19 9.26 4.00
N GLY A 123 12.19 10.14 3.78
CA GLY A 123 11.96 11.56 3.62
C GLY A 123 11.14 12.15 4.78
N ARG A 124 10.06 12.83 4.45
CA ARG A 124 9.14 13.49 5.41
C ARG A 124 8.39 12.52 6.35
N TYR A 125 8.43 11.21 6.09
CA TYR A 125 7.82 10.19 6.92
C TYR A 125 8.79 9.57 7.93
N ALA A 126 10.10 9.82 7.83
CA ALA A 126 11.08 9.37 8.81
C ALA A 126 10.87 10.04 10.17
N ARG A 127 10.92 9.26 11.24
CA ARG A 127 10.73 9.72 12.63
C ARG A 127 11.89 9.34 13.53
N GLY A 128 12.97 8.90 12.94
CA GLY A 128 14.18 8.46 13.63
C GLY A 128 14.22 6.96 13.89
N PRO A 129 15.42 6.46 14.23
CA PRO A 129 15.71 5.03 14.16
C PRO A 129 14.85 4.16 15.08
N ILE A 130 14.49 4.65 16.26
CA ILE A 130 13.68 3.88 17.23
C ILE A 130 12.24 3.73 16.72
N HIS A 131 11.63 4.84 16.28
CA HIS A 131 10.27 4.85 15.77
C HIS A 131 10.18 4.02 14.47
N ASP A 132 11.11 4.25 13.55
CA ASP A 132 11.09 3.60 12.24
C ASP A 132 11.37 2.10 12.36
N ALA A 133 12.19 1.67 13.34
CA ALA A 133 12.37 0.26 13.65
C ALA A 133 11.08 -0.38 14.21
N ALA A 134 10.36 0.30 15.11
CA ALA A 134 9.08 -0.17 15.63
C ALA A 134 8.02 -0.26 14.52
N TRP A 135 7.91 0.78 13.68
CA TRP A 135 7.03 0.79 12.52
C TRP A 135 7.30 -0.40 11.58
N ASN A 136 8.57 -0.61 11.21
CA ASN A 136 8.94 -1.71 10.33
C ASN A 136 8.63 -3.07 10.95
N ALA A 137 8.86 -3.24 12.25
CA ALA A 137 8.56 -4.49 12.94
C ALA A 137 7.04 -4.80 12.93
N GLU A 138 6.20 -3.79 13.13
CA GLU A 138 4.74 -3.95 13.08
C GLU A 138 4.21 -4.14 11.65
N LEU A 139 4.78 -3.44 10.66
CA LEU A 139 4.45 -3.66 9.26
C LEU A 139 4.81 -5.08 8.80
N ASP A 140 5.96 -5.59 9.26
CA ASP A 140 6.36 -6.98 9.03
C ASP A 140 5.42 -7.97 9.74
N ALA A 141 4.94 -7.63 10.93
CA ALA A 141 3.95 -8.44 11.64
C ALA A 141 2.62 -8.50 10.90
N ALA A 142 2.13 -7.34 10.37
CA ALA A 142 0.94 -7.30 9.54
C ALA A 142 1.08 -8.13 8.26
N GLY A 143 2.26 -8.11 7.63
CA GLY A 143 2.54 -8.94 6.46
C GLY A 143 2.54 -10.45 6.78
N ARG A 144 3.17 -10.86 7.87
CA ARG A 144 3.11 -12.27 8.33
C ARG A 144 1.69 -12.67 8.66
N TRP A 145 0.96 -11.81 9.36
CA TRP A 145 -0.45 -12.04 9.66
C TRP A 145 -1.26 -12.28 8.39
N LEU A 146 -1.11 -11.45 7.35
CA LEU A 146 -1.80 -11.63 6.07
C LEU A 146 -1.39 -12.91 5.35
N ASP A 147 -0.11 -13.27 5.42
CA ASP A 147 0.42 -14.52 4.84
C ASP A 147 -0.18 -15.76 5.51
N ASP A 148 -0.39 -15.73 6.81
CA ASP A 148 -0.98 -16.82 7.58
C ASP A 148 -2.51 -16.97 7.38
N ARG A 149 -3.16 -16.04 6.67
CA ARG A 149 -4.62 -16.13 6.44
C ARG A 149 -4.95 -17.15 5.34
N PRO A 150 -6.14 -17.79 5.45
CA PRO A 150 -6.62 -18.75 4.45
C PRO A 150 -7.12 -18.03 3.20
N ILE A 151 -6.28 -17.17 2.64
CA ILE A 151 -6.52 -16.43 1.40
C ILE A 151 -5.97 -17.28 0.26
N ALA A 152 -6.81 -17.69 -0.66
CA ALA A 152 -6.44 -18.51 -1.83
C ALA A 152 -7.56 -18.43 -2.88
N GLY A 153 -7.33 -19.02 -4.06
CA GLY A 153 -8.29 -19.04 -5.15
C GLY A 153 -8.36 -17.70 -5.88
N GLU A 154 -9.55 -17.18 -6.09
CA GLU A 154 -9.79 -15.87 -6.68
C GLU A 154 -9.75 -14.79 -5.60
N ILE A 155 -8.88 -13.82 -5.74
CA ILE A 155 -8.61 -12.78 -4.74
C ILE A 155 -8.85 -11.40 -5.36
N VAL A 156 -9.59 -10.55 -4.67
CA VAL A 156 -9.74 -9.13 -5.02
C VAL A 156 -9.05 -8.28 -3.97
N GLU A 157 -8.18 -7.37 -4.40
CA GLU A 157 -7.67 -6.28 -3.60
C GLU A 157 -8.38 -5.00 -4.02
N LEU A 158 -9.24 -4.45 -3.15
CA LEU A 158 -9.94 -3.18 -3.38
C LEU A 158 -9.12 -2.01 -2.85
N ALA A 159 -9.09 -0.92 -3.62
CA ALA A 159 -8.23 0.24 -3.38
C ALA A 159 -6.76 -0.19 -3.20
N ALA A 160 -6.25 -0.92 -4.20
CA ALA A 160 -4.94 -1.57 -4.14
C ALA A 160 -3.76 -0.58 -4.06
N GLY A 161 -3.97 0.68 -4.45
CA GLY A 161 -2.94 1.70 -4.43
C GLY A 161 -1.72 1.28 -5.24
N THR A 162 -0.52 1.45 -4.67
CA THR A 162 0.74 1.04 -5.29
C THR A 162 1.02 -0.47 -5.20
N GLY A 163 0.03 -1.27 -4.73
CA GLY A 163 0.14 -2.72 -4.66
C GLY A 163 1.12 -3.22 -3.61
N TRP A 164 1.17 -2.59 -2.44
CA TRP A 164 2.11 -2.99 -1.38
C TRP A 164 1.95 -4.45 -0.97
N TRP A 165 0.70 -4.93 -0.86
CA TRP A 165 0.38 -6.32 -0.51
C TRP A 165 0.20 -7.22 -1.73
N SER A 166 0.03 -6.65 -2.92
CA SER A 166 -0.33 -7.38 -4.14
C SER A 166 0.60 -8.53 -4.51
N PRO A 167 1.95 -8.47 -4.37
CA PRO A 167 2.79 -9.62 -4.67
C PRO A 167 2.61 -10.78 -3.69
N LEU A 168 2.32 -10.50 -2.42
CA LEU A 168 1.96 -11.55 -1.47
C LEU A 168 0.66 -12.22 -1.89
N LEU A 169 -0.36 -11.43 -2.23
CA LEU A 169 -1.67 -11.93 -2.65
C LEU A 169 -1.59 -12.72 -3.96
N ALA A 170 -0.86 -12.21 -4.96
CA ALA A 170 -0.64 -12.89 -6.23
C ALA A 170 0.15 -14.21 -6.09
N SER A 171 0.90 -14.39 -5.02
CA SER A 171 1.55 -15.68 -4.73
C SER A 171 0.59 -16.73 -4.14
N LYS A 172 -0.59 -16.30 -3.67
CA LYS A 172 -1.60 -17.15 -3.01
C LYS A 172 -2.74 -17.55 -3.93
N GLY A 173 -2.96 -16.82 -5.04
CA GLY A 173 -4.07 -17.10 -5.95
C GLY A 173 -4.11 -16.17 -7.16
N GLU A 174 -5.18 -16.26 -7.91
CA GLU A 174 -5.45 -15.38 -9.04
C GLU A 174 -5.95 -14.03 -8.51
N LEU A 175 -5.23 -12.95 -8.83
CA LEU A 175 -5.41 -11.63 -8.22
C LEU A 175 -6.03 -10.62 -9.18
N TRP A 176 -7.06 -9.92 -8.69
CA TRP A 176 -7.65 -8.73 -9.32
C TRP A 176 -7.40 -7.51 -8.45
N LEU A 177 -6.81 -6.45 -9.04
CA LEU A 177 -6.56 -5.17 -8.40
C LEU A 177 -7.57 -4.15 -8.90
N TYR A 178 -8.22 -3.46 -7.97
CA TYR A 178 -9.12 -2.35 -8.23
C TYR A 178 -8.64 -1.11 -7.50
N ASP A 179 -8.51 -0.01 -8.21
CA ASP A 179 -8.26 1.32 -7.63
C ASP A 179 -8.86 2.38 -8.57
N ALA A 180 -9.31 3.50 -8.02
CA ALA A 180 -9.86 4.60 -8.80
C ALA A 180 -8.77 5.46 -9.46
N ALA A 181 -7.54 5.42 -8.95
CA ALA A 181 -6.40 6.18 -9.45
C ALA A 181 -5.49 5.29 -10.33
N GLU A 182 -5.12 5.77 -11.50
CA GLU A 182 -4.34 5.02 -12.49
C GLU A 182 -2.86 4.94 -12.12
N ALA A 183 -2.24 6.06 -11.73
CA ALA A 183 -0.81 6.11 -11.45
C ALA A 183 -0.36 5.18 -10.31
N PRO A 184 -1.11 4.99 -9.20
CA PRO A 184 -0.81 3.94 -8.24
C PRO A 184 -0.88 2.53 -8.84
N LEU A 185 -1.89 2.23 -9.66
CA LEU A 185 -2.03 0.91 -10.31
C LEU A 185 -0.89 0.59 -11.29
N GLU A 186 -0.36 1.60 -11.98
CA GLU A 186 0.85 1.40 -12.80
C GLU A 186 2.04 0.95 -11.93
N ARG A 187 2.21 1.55 -10.76
CA ARG A 187 3.24 1.11 -9.80
C ARG A 187 2.98 -0.30 -9.26
N ALA A 188 1.72 -0.64 -9.00
CA ALA A 188 1.34 -1.99 -8.59
C ALA A 188 1.70 -3.01 -9.69
N ARG A 189 1.46 -2.67 -10.97
CA ARG A 189 1.86 -3.48 -12.12
C ARG A 189 3.37 -3.68 -12.16
N ASP A 190 4.13 -2.60 -12.06
CA ASP A 190 5.59 -2.64 -12.10
C ASP A 190 6.15 -3.48 -10.94
N ARG A 191 5.56 -3.32 -9.75
CA ARG A 191 5.91 -4.12 -8.56
C ARG A 191 5.68 -5.61 -8.79
N LEU A 192 4.52 -6.00 -9.31
CA LEU A 192 4.21 -7.38 -9.62
C LEU A 192 5.19 -7.95 -10.66
N LEU A 193 5.46 -7.21 -11.74
CA LEU A 193 6.41 -7.61 -12.77
C LEU A 193 7.83 -7.78 -12.23
N ALA A 194 8.27 -6.92 -11.33
CA ALA A 194 9.58 -7.05 -10.67
C ALA A 194 9.71 -8.34 -9.84
N HIS A 195 8.58 -8.91 -9.42
CA HIS A 195 8.51 -10.20 -8.71
C HIS A 195 8.20 -11.39 -9.65
N GLY A 196 8.09 -11.17 -10.95
CA GLY A 196 7.69 -12.20 -11.92
C GLY A 196 6.22 -12.63 -11.77
N LEU A 197 5.40 -11.79 -11.13
CA LEU A 197 3.99 -12.03 -10.87
C LEU A 197 3.11 -11.17 -11.77
N ARG A 198 1.83 -11.51 -11.84
CA ARG A 198 0.83 -10.77 -12.62
C ARG A 198 -0.48 -10.69 -11.84
N ALA A 199 -1.31 -9.70 -12.19
CA ALA A 199 -2.68 -9.56 -11.73
C ALA A 199 -3.55 -8.97 -12.85
N HIS A 200 -4.86 -9.11 -12.71
CA HIS A 200 -5.84 -8.37 -13.52
C HIS A 200 -6.01 -6.98 -12.89
N ILE A 201 -5.79 -5.92 -13.64
CA ILE A 201 -5.77 -4.55 -13.13
C ILE A 201 -6.92 -3.76 -13.74
N HIS A 202 -7.71 -3.14 -12.87
CA HIS A 202 -8.92 -2.40 -13.23
C HIS A 202 -8.93 -1.03 -12.58
N ILE A 203 -9.01 0.03 -13.40
CA ILE A 203 -9.28 1.39 -12.91
C ILE A 203 -10.77 1.43 -12.57
N ARG A 204 -11.07 1.36 -11.26
CA ARG A 204 -12.45 1.30 -10.77
C ARG A 204 -12.50 1.61 -9.29
N ASP A 205 -13.50 2.41 -8.91
CA ASP A 205 -13.74 2.79 -7.51
C ASP A 205 -14.09 1.56 -6.65
N ALA A 206 -13.58 1.52 -5.43
CA ALA A 206 -13.89 0.49 -4.44
C ALA A 206 -15.37 0.46 -4.04
N TRP A 207 -16.12 1.55 -4.26
CA TRP A 207 -17.56 1.63 -4.08
C TRP A 207 -18.37 1.07 -5.25
N ALA A 208 -17.73 0.67 -6.35
CA ALA A 208 -18.44 0.10 -7.47
C ALA A 208 -19.04 -1.28 -7.12
N GLU A 209 -20.22 -1.56 -7.69
CA GLU A 209 -20.86 -2.87 -7.52
C GLU A 209 -19.93 -4.00 -7.99
N PRO A 210 -19.92 -5.17 -7.30
CA PRO A 210 -19.12 -6.31 -7.70
C PRO A 210 -19.40 -6.75 -9.13
N ASP A 211 -18.36 -6.99 -9.91
CA ASP A 211 -18.45 -7.61 -11.24
C ASP A 211 -18.18 -9.12 -11.20
N ARG A 212 -17.86 -9.65 -10.03
CA ARG A 212 -17.59 -11.06 -9.75
C ARG A 212 -17.83 -11.41 -8.29
N ALA A 213 -17.90 -12.70 -7.99
CA ALA A 213 -17.83 -13.22 -6.63
C ALA A 213 -16.51 -14.00 -6.49
N VAL A 214 -15.74 -13.72 -5.43
CA VAL A 214 -14.40 -14.25 -5.21
C VAL A 214 -14.27 -15.01 -3.91
N ASP A 215 -13.17 -15.74 -3.76
CA ASP A 215 -12.88 -16.53 -2.55
C ASP A 215 -12.32 -15.64 -1.42
N ALA A 216 -11.68 -14.52 -1.77
CA ALA A 216 -11.17 -13.57 -0.78
C ALA A 216 -11.21 -12.11 -1.27
N VAL A 217 -11.48 -11.20 -0.33
CA VAL A 217 -11.34 -9.74 -0.49
C VAL A 217 -10.32 -9.22 0.51
N VAL A 218 -9.42 -8.37 0.05
CA VAL A 218 -8.41 -7.73 0.89
C VAL A 218 -8.52 -6.21 0.78
N LEU A 219 -8.45 -5.54 1.93
CA LEU A 219 -8.45 -4.09 2.07
C LEU A 219 -7.17 -3.68 2.81
N GLY A 220 -6.27 -3.00 2.13
CA GLY A 220 -5.04 -2.46 2.73
C GLY A 220 -5.12 -0.94 2.90
N PHE A 221 -5.32 -0.44 4.13
CA PHE A 221 -5.37 0.99 4.46
C PHE A 221 -6.48 1.79 3.74
N TRP A 222 -7.55 1.10 3.36
CA TRP A 222 -8.68 1.70 2.68
C TRP A 222 -9.84 2.07 3.61
N LEU A 223 -10.17 1.22 4.59
CA LEU A 223 -11.35 1.45 5.42
C LEU A 223 -11.27 2.77 6.22
N SER A 224 -10.08 3.25 6.50
CA SER A 224 -9.83 4.58 7.07
C SER A 224 -10.18 5.74 6.13
N HIS A 225 -10.47 5.46 4.85
CA HIS A 225 -10.96 6.43 3.87
C HIS A 225 -12.47 6.30 3.62
N VAL A 226 -13.15 5.56 4.46
CA VAL A 226 -14.61 5.43 4.49
C VAL A 226 -15.16 6.19 5.70
N GLU A 227 -16.09 7.10 5.49
CA GLU A 227 -16.73 7.88 6.55
C GLU A 227 -17.49 6.98 7.53
N ARG A 228 -17.62 7.42 8.79
CA ARG A 228 -18.20 6.57 9.85
C ARG A 228 -19.63 6.13 9.53
N ASP A 229 -20.45 7.02 9.04
CA ASP A 229 -21.85 6.76 8.67
C ASP A 229 -22.00 5.87 7.43
N ARG A 230 -20.97 5.80 6.58
CA ARG A 230 -20.94 4.95 5.38
C ARG A 230 -20.29 3.58 5.60
N THR A 231 -19.68 3.34 6.77
CA THR A 231 -18.93 2.11 7.05
C THR A 231 -19.76 0.85 6.86
N ALA A 232 -20.99 0.83 7.38
CA ALA A 232 -21.87 -0.33 7.26
C ALA A 232 -22.23 -0.64 5.79
N ALA A 233 -22.49 0.41 4.99
CA ALA A 233 -22.80 0.25 3.58
C ALA A 233 -21.57 -0.29 2.79
N PHE A 234 -20.38 0.22 3.10
CA PHE A 234 -19.15 -0.26 2.45
C PHE A 234 -18.83 -1.72 2.82
N LEU A 235 -18.94 -2.10 4.08
CA LEU A 235 -18.69 -3.47 4.51
C LEU A 235 -19.74 -4.44 3.93
N ALA A 236 -21.00 -4.03 3.81
CA ALA A 236 -22.01 -4.81 3.11
C ALA A 236 -21.70 -4.96 1.61
N LEU A 237 -21.14 -3.92 0.96
CA LEU A 237 -20.64 -3.99 -0.40
C LEU A 237 -19.46 -4.96 -0.51
N ALA A 238 -18.47 -4.84 0.37
CA ALA A 238 -17.32 -5.74 0.40
C ALA A 238 -17.75 -7.22 0.57
N ARG A 239 -18.79 -7.47 1.39
CA ARG A 239 -19.37 -8.81 1.56
C ARG A 239 -19.99 -9.36 0.27
N ARG A 240 -20.59 -8.50 -0.58
CA ARG A 240 -21.15 -8.91 -1.88
C ARG A 240 -20.12 -9.34 -2.92
N TRP A 241 -18.87 -8.92 -2.75
CA TRP A 241 -17.75 -9.43 -3.57
C TRP A 241 -17.42 -10.89 -3.24
N LEU A 242 -17.79 -11.38 -2.07
CA LEU A 242 -17.39 -12.71 -1.60
C LEU A 242 -18.42 -13.78 -2.00
N LYS A 243 -17.90 -14.94 -2.39
CA LYS A 243 -18.68 -16.18 -2.44
C LYS A 243 -19.14 -16.54 -1.00
N PRO A 244 -20.24 -17.31 -0.84
CA PRO A 244 -20.59 -17.85 0.48
C PRO A 244 -19.41 -18.60 1.11
N GLY A 245 -19.03 -18.24 2.32
CA GLY A 245 -17.85 -18.75 3.01
C GLY A 245 -16.52 -18.14 2.58
N GLY A 246 -16.53 -17.13 1.71
CA GLY A 246 -15.34 -16.38 1.33
C GLY A 246 -14.79 -15.51 2.46
N ASN A 247 -13.50 -15.17 2.39
CA ASN A 247 -12.75 -14.51 3.45
C ASN A 247 -12.54 -13.03 3.17
N LEU A 248 -12.80 -12.17 4.15
CA LEU A 248 -12.37 -10.78 4.18
C LEU A 248 -11.11 -10.66 5.05
N ALA A 249 -10.11 -9.91 4.58
CA ALA A 249 -8.97 -9.47 5.38
C ALA A 249 -8.80 -7.95 5.28
N ILE A 250 -8.62 -7.29 6.42
CA ILE A 250 -8.41 -5.84 6.53
C ILE A 250 -7.12 -5.58 7.29
N ILE A 251 -6.30 -4.69 6.77
CA ILE A 251 -5.18 -4.06 7.46
C ILE A 251 -5.42 -2.56 7.40
N ASP A 252 -5.49 -1.88 8.55
CA ASP A 252 -5.65 -0.42 8.56
C ASP A 252 -4.88 0.24 9.71
N SER A 253 -4.85 1.58 9.70
CA SER A 253 -4.07 2.38 10.63
C SER A 253 -4.80 2.59 11.94
N LEU A 254 -4.09 2.43 13.06
CA LEU A 254 -4.47 2.99 14.35
C LEU A 254 -4.10 4.49 14.44
N PRO A 255 -4.75 5.25 15.32
CA PRO A 255 -4.42 6.65 15.51
C PRO A 255 -3.03 6.80 16.16
N ASP A 256 -2.07 7.33 15.41
CA ASP A 256 -0.75 7.69 15.92
C ASP A 256 -0.26 8.98 15.24
N PRO A 257 0.06 10.03 16.00
CA PRO A 257 0.47 11.33 15.44
C PRO A 257 1.74 11.26 14.59
N GLN A 258 2.57 10.24 14.78
CA GLN A 258 3.82 10.07 14.06
C GLN A 258 3.70 9.15 12.84
N SER A 259 2.52 8.58 12.57
CA SER A 259 2.28 7.74 11.39
C SER A 259 2.26 8.54 10.09
N GLY A 260 1.80 9.79 10.12
CA GLY A 260 1.77 10.69 8.96
C GLY A 260 3.13 11.31 8.63
N ALA A 261 3.18 12.17 7.61
CA ALA A 261 4.35 13.02 7.34
C ALA A 261 4.55 14.06 8.46
N ALA A 262 5.79 14.53 8.61
CA ALA A 262 6.17 15.45 9.70
C ALA A 262 5.41 16.78 9.68
N ASP A 263 5.02 17.19 8.50
CA ASP A 263 4.36 18.46 8.17
C ASP A 263 2.86 18.30 7.84
N HIS A 264 2.28 17.13 8.13
CA HIS A 264 0.83 16.95 8.02
C HIS A 264 0.14 17.46 9.29
N ASP A 265 -0.98 18.16 9.08
CA ASP A 265 -1.86 18.57 10.17
C ASP A 265 -2.52 17.35 10.83
N PRO A 266 -2.88 17.47 12.12
CA PRO A 266 -3.68 16.46 12.81
C PRO A 266 -5.02 16.24 12.10
N VAL A 267 -5.55 15.02 12.22
CA VAL A 267 -6.91 14.71 11.73
C VAL A 267 -7.93 15.46 12.56
N VAL A 268 -8.85 16.15 11.90
CA VAL A 268 -9.96 16.88 12.55
C VAL A 268 -11.27 16.25 12.11
N GLY A 269 -12.01 15.70 13.06
CA GLY A 269 -13.19 14.90 12.74
C GLY A 269 -12.80 13.69 11.88
N ASP A 270 -13.46 13.54 10.74
CA ASP A 270 -13.23 12.48 9.76
C ASP A 270 -12.42 12.97 8.53
N ARG A 271 -11.81 14.16 8.60
CA ARG A 271 -11.05 14.78 7.51
C ARG A 271 -9.61 15.05 7.90
N ALA A 272 -8.73 14.99 6.93
CA ALA A 272 -7.32 15.32 7.11
C ALA A 272 -6.78 16.06 5.90
N THR A 273 -6.11 17.19 6.13
CA THR A 273 -5.32 17.85 5.10
C THR A 273 -4.03 17.10 4.88
N ARG A 274 -3.69 16.85 3.63
CA ARG A 274 -2.47 16.20 3.20
C ARG A 274 -1.72 17.06 2.22
N ARG A 275 -0.44 17.26 2.49
CA ARG A 275 0.46 18.01 1.62
C ARG A 275 1.40 17.04 0.93
N LEU A 276 1.62 17.21 -0.37
CA LEU A 276 2.62 16.50 -1.15
C LEU A 276 3.99 17.18 -1.05
N GLU A 277 5.04 16.49 -1.49
CA GLU A 277 6.40 17.03 -1.49
C GLU A 277 6.53 18.30 -2.35
N ASP A 278 5.73 18.42 -3.41
CA ASP A 278 5.66 19.59 -4.29
C ASP A 278 4.84 20.77 -3.72
N GLY A 279 4.28 20.61 -2.53
CA GLY A 279 3.52 21.63 -1.80
C GLY A 279 2.02 21.66 -2.10
N ARG A 280 1.50 20.83 -3.02
CA ARG A 280 0.04 20.72 -3.23
C ARG A 280 -0.64 20.15 -1.99
N GLU A 281 -1.82 20.68 -1.68
CA GLU A 281 -2.63 20.27 -0.55
C GLU A 281 -3.95 19.67 -1.01
N PHE A 282 -4.40 18.65 -0.28
CA PHE A 282 -5.64 17.94 -0.53
C PHE A 282 -6.33 17.62 0.79
N THR A 283 -7.67 17.63 0.77
CA THR A 283 -8.47 17.18 1.90
C THR A 283 -8.98 15.76 1.63
N ILE A 284 -8.66 14.84 2.51
CA ILE A 284 -9.08 13.44 2.37
C ILE A 284 -9.92 13.00 3.57
N VAL A 285 -10.75 12.00 3.39
CA VAL A 285 -11.37 11.26 4.50
C VAL A 285 -10.26 10.50 5.24
N LYS A 286 -10.23 10.63 6.57
CA LYS A 286 -9.33 9.84 7.42
C LYS A 286 -9.99 9.54 8.76
N VAL A 287 -10.48 8.34 8.89
CA VAL A 287 -11.20 7.82 10.04
C VAL A 287 -10.39 6.69 10.67
N HIS A 288 -9.94 6.89 11.89
CA HIS A 288 -9.34 5.78 12.65
C HIS A 288 -10.45 5.05 13.41
N ARG A 289 -10.37 3.72 13.43
CA ARG A 289 -11.26 2.83 14.18
C ARG A 289 -10.43 1.99 15.12
N ASP A 290 -10.89 1.87 16.35
CA ASP A 290 -10.29 0.90 17.26
C ASP A 290 -10.77 -0.54 16.95
N ALA A 291 -10.20 -1.51 17.63
CA ALA A 291 -10.49 -2.91 17.39
C ALA A 291 -11.96 -3.25 17.69
N SER A 292 -12.56 -2.63 18.72
CA SER A 292 -13.95 -2.90 19.12
C SER A 292 -14.95 -2.28 18.14
N GLU A 293 -14.69 -1.07 17.67
CA GLU A 293 -15.48 -0.41 16.62
C GLU A 293 -15.46 -1.22 15.31
N LEU A 294 -14.28 -1.70 14.92
CA LEU A 294 -14.14 -2.49 13.69
C LEU A 294 -14.83 -3.85 13.81
N GLN A 295 -14.69 -4.53 14.96
CA GLN A 295 -15.38 -5.79 15.21
C GLN A 295 -16.90 -5.63 15.12
N ALA A 296 -17.46 -4.66 15.84
CA ALA A 296 -18.89 -4.39 15.81
C ALA A 296 -19.39 -4.05 14.39
N ALA A 297 -18.63 -3.27 13.62
CA ALA A 297 -18.99 -2.92 12.25
C ALA A 297 -19.04 -4.14 11.32
N LEU A 298 -18.08 -5.06 11.44
CA LEU A 298 -18.04 -6.30 10.67
C LEU A 298 -19.18 -7.24 11.02
N GLU A 299 -19.44 -7.43 12.31
CA GLU A 299 -20.57 -8.25 12.80
C GLU A 299 -21.93 -7.70 12.32
N MET A 300 -22.13 -6.37 12.41
CA MET A 300 -23.32 -5.70 11.90
C MET A 300 -23.48 -5.81 10.37
N ALA A 301 -22.37 -5.88 9.63
CA ALA A 301 -22.40 -6.11 8.19
C ALA A 301 -22.67 -7.58 7.81
N GLY A 302 -22.83 -8.47 8.80
CA GLY A 302 -23.20 -9.87 8.62
C GLY A 302 -22.03 -10.80 8.35
N PHE A 303 -20.80 -10.40 8.68
CA PHE A 303 -19.66 -11.33 8.67
C PHE A 303 -19.70 -12.25 9.88
N ALA A 304 -19.39 -13.52 9.65
CA ALA A 304 -19.18 -14.53 10.68
C ALA A 304 -17.70 -14.65 11.04
N ASP A 305 -17.38 -15.34 12.12
CA ASP A 305 -16.02 -15.64 12.57
C ASP A 305 -15.11 -14.41 12.65
N VAL A 306 -15.68 -13.26 12.99
CA VAL A 306 -14.96 -11.99 13.05
C VAL A 306 -13.87 -12.06 14.10
N ARG A 307 -12.67 -11.70 13.71
CA ARG A 307 -11.51 -11.55 14.60
C ARG A 307 -10.84 -10.23 14.30
N VAL A 308 -10.56 -9.47 15.36
CA VAL A 308 -9.85 -8.20 15.26
C VAL A 308 -8.71 -8.19 16.27
N GLU A 309 -7.54 -7.84 15.82
CA GLU A 309 -6.34 -7.74 16.64
C GLU A 309 -5.50 -6.51 16.21
N THR A 310 -4.49 -6.18 16.97
CA THR A 310 -3.59 -5.06 16.65
C THR A 310 -2.15 -5.54 16.64
N THR A 311 -1.31 -4.88 15.85
CA THR A 311 0.13 -5.12 15.89
C THR A 311 0.80 -4.49 17.11
N GLY A 312 0.08 -3.62 17.79
CA GLY A 312 0.52 -2.88 18.96
C GLY A 312 0.15 -1.40 18.85
N ARG A 313 0.96 -0.62 18.16
CA ARG A 313 0.84 0.83 18.09
C ARG A 313 0.21 1.33 16.78
N PHE A 314 0.53 0.72 15.66
CA PHE A 314 0.30 1.34 14.36
C PHE A 314 -0.84 0.75 13.54
N PHE A 315 -1.13 -0.54 13.67
CA PHE A 315 -2.07 -1.20 12.78
C PHE A 315 -3.12 -2.04 13.49
N VAL A 316 -4.33 -1.99 12.95
CA VAL A 316 -5.42 -2.89 13.26
C VAL A 316 -5.59 -3.89 12.12
N LEU A 317 -5.85 -5.13 12.48
CA LEU A 317 -5.96 -6.28 11.60
C LEU A 317 -7.30 -6.94 11.83
N ALA A 318 -8.07 -7.23 10.79
CA ALA A 318 -9.36 -7.88 10.95
C ALA A 318 -9.63 -8.93 9.89
N THR A 319 -10.35 -9.97 10.26
CA THR A 319 -10.91 -10.99 9.34
C THR A 319 -12.37 -11.20 9.61
N GLY A 320 -13.08 -11.70 8.60
CA GLY A 320 -14.45 -12.17 8.70
C GLY A 320 -14.79 -13.09 7.55
N THR A 321 -15.80 -13.94 7.72
CA THR A 321 -16.29 -14.88 6.71
C THR A 321 -17.66 -14.41 6.21
N ALA A 322 -17.92 -14.47 4.89
CA ALA A 322 -19.16 -14.01 4.26
C ALA A 322 -20.32 -15.00 4.37
#